data_0ad41ac70d627af07f43153ad003afbb
#
_entry.id   0ad41ac70d627af07f43153ad003afbb
#
_cell.length_a   1.000
_cell.length_b   1.000
_cell.length_c   1.000
_cell.angle_alpha   90.00
_cell.angle_beta   90.00
_cell.angle_gamma   90.00
#
_symmetry.space_group_name_H-M   'P 1'
#
loop_
_entity.id
_entity.type
_entity.pdbx_description
1 polymer ?
#
loop_
_entity_poly.entity_id
_entity_poly.type
_entity_poly.pdbx_seq_one_letter_code
_entity_poly.pdbx_strand_id
1 'polypeptide(L)'
;MDRMEEYKALRDAPEELPPALEGAVARARARARRRRLWRRISAPAGSAAAVFAAFVLLVNLSTPFALACGRVPVLKELAAAVAFSPSLKAAVENDYVQYIGQSATDNGITVHLEYLMADQGGLTLFLSITGPEEATSFMPRATFTTPNGERLENCSVQMDSVTPGALSNAITVAFKGEEEPQLPESLRLTCEVQAHIPDVTDAGEWTADAVVTFDFPLEQQFRGQGRTVEVNRWLELDGNNIRIVDLELYPTHARLNLEQDPDNAEELQSLDFYLEDKKGNRYEKGSASGLTAMGDSYLFESPYFSDPDSLTLHITKAEWLEKGREYLPIDLNTGEALAEPPEGAGVSARRDEDGSVAVAFYAPMPPGSDEYHLNFFQIGTTAYRTPDGTEHYFNNTSSYASDLLWWGTPDETPLPEGYFIEEYTIENYPWDTIDMGLYFTRRTAFGTPVTLALACGRVPVLKELAAAVA
;
A
#
# COMPACT_ATOMS: atom_id res chain seq x y z
N MET A 1 -78.51 -33.68 -16.92
CA MET A 1 -77.79 -32.76 -15.98
C MET A 1 -76.64 -32.19 -16.70
N ASP A 2 -76.65 -30.89 -16.74
CA ASP A 2 -75.55 -30.15 -17.49
C ASP A 2 -74.27 -30.24 -16.74
N ARG A 3 -73.19 -30.61 -17.45
CA ARG A 3 -71.75 -30.64 -16.88
C ARG A 3 -71.39 -29.38 -16.13
N MET A 4 -72.00 -28.26 -16.45
CA MET A 4 -71.76 -26.97 -15.82
C MET A 4 -72.44 -26.87 -14.43
N GLU A 5 -73.54 -27.56 -14.19
CA GLU A 5 -74.21 -27.64 -12.87
C GLU A 5 -73.48 -28.58 -11.93
N GLU A 6 -72.94 -29.68 -12.44
CA GLU A 6 -72.09 -30.62 -11.69
C GLU A 6 -70.79 -29.98 -11.28
N TYR A 7 -70.17 -29.15 -12.16
CA TYR A 7 -68.98 -28.36 -11.86
C TYR A 7 -69.18 -27.27 -10.79
N LYS A 8 -70.38 -26.63 -10.82
CA LYS A 8 -70.80 -25.66 -9.81
C LYS A 8 -70.99 -26.30 -8.44
N ALA A 9 -71.66 -27.48 -8.40
CA ALA A 9 -71.91 -28.22 -7.18
C ALA A 9 -70.58 -28.73 -6.51
N LEU A 10 -69.64 -29.19 -7.33
CA LEU A 10 -68.26 -29.54 -6.85
C LEU A 10 -67.46 -28.34 -6.38
N ARG A 11 -67.67 -27.20 -6.98
CA ARG A 11 -66.93 -25.96 -6.58
C ARG A 11 -67.48 -25.41 -5.27
N ASP A 12 -68.75 -25.54 -4.99
CA ASP A 12 -69.42 -24.92 -3.83
C ASP A 12 -69.57 -25.89 -2.64
N ALA A 13 -69.12 -27.17 -2.78
CA ALA A 13 -69.05 -28.13 -1.68
C ALA A 13 -67.94 -27.73 -0.71
N PRO A 14 -68.20 -27.57 0.59
CA PRO A 14 -67.19 -27.30 1.58
C PRO A 14 -66.29 -28.55 1.81
N GLU A 15 -65.23 -28.69 1.09
CA GLU A 15 -64.23 -29.70 1.33
C GLU A 15 -63.40 -29.29 2.58
N GLU A 16 -63.55 -30.01 3.68
CA GLU A 16 -62.63 -29.94 4.78
C GLU A 16 -61.28 -30.44 4.28
N LEU A 17 -60.39 -29.50 3.99
CA LEU A 17 -59.04 -29.80 3.58
C LEU A 17 -58.29 -30.56 4.71
N PRO A 18 -57.68 -31.72 4.41
CA PRO A 18 -56.88 -32.43 5.41
C PRO A 18 -55.85 -31.50 6.07
N PRO A 19 -55.63 -31.55 7.39
CA PRO A 19 -54.67 -30.68 8.11
C PRO A 19 -53.24 -30.68 7.55
N ALA A 20 -52.89 -31.77 6.84
CA ALA A 20 -51.58 -31.86 6.16
C ALA A 20 -51.47 -30.94 4.92
N LEU A 21 -52.56 -30.47 4.37
CA LEU A 21 -52.61 -29.55 3.23
C LEU A 21 -52.72 -28.08 3.67
N GLU A 22 -53.08 -27.82 4.92
CA GLU A 22 -52.99 -26.48 5.50
C GLU A 22 -51.55 -25.99 5.47
N GLY A 23 -51.30 -24.92 4.82
CA GLY A 23 -49.97 -24.36 4.63
C GLY A 23 -49.15 -24.94 3.47
N ALA A 24 -49.59 -26.00 2.76
CA ALA A 24 -48.87 -26.56 1.60
C ALA A 24 -48.70 -25.51 0.48
N VAL A 25 -49.75 -24.73 0.23
CA VAL A 25 -49.72 -23.61 -0.73
C VAL A 25 -48.78 -22.48 -0.27
N ALA A 26 -48.82 -22.19 1.03
CA ALA A 26 -47.91 -21.19 1.59
C ALA A 26 -46.44 -21.65 1.53
N ARG A 27 -46.18 -22.92 1.85
CA ARG A 27 -44.82 -23.53 1.72
C ARG A 27 -44.38 -23.59 0.26
N ALA A 28 -45.28 -23.93 -0.68
CA ALA A 28 -44.96 -23.94 -2.11
C ALA A 28 -44.67 -22.53 -2.65
N ARG A 29 -45.46 -21.53 -2.24
CA ARG A 29 -45.21 -20.12 -2.59
C ARG A 29 -43.92 -19.59 -1.98
N ALA A 30 -43.60 -19.94 -0.74
CA ALA A 30 -42.36 -19.58 -0.10
C ALA A 30 -41.14 -20.22 -0.82
N ARG A 31 -41.23 -21.53 -1.20
CA ARG A 31 -40.19 -22.19 -2.01
C ARG A 31 -40.05 -21.57 -3.40
N ALA A 32 -41.14 -21.23 -4.06
CA ALA A 32 -41.12 -20.59 -5.36
C ALA A 32 -40.56 -19.18 -5.31
N ARG A 33 -40.86 -18.39 -4.25
CA ARG A 33 -40.24 -17.08 -4.00
C ARG A 33 -38.76 -17.22 -3.73
N ARG A 34 -38.33 -18.14 -2.86
CA ARG A 34 -36.91 -18.40 -2.53
C ARG A 34 -36.14 -18.84 -3.79
N ARG A 35 -36.72 -19.74 -4.62
CA ARG A 35 -36.11 -20.18 -5.88
C ARG A 35 -36.05 -19.08 -6.94
N ARG A 36 -37.03 -18.15 -6.98
CA ARG A 36 -36.98 -16.96 -7.85
C ARG A 36 -35.99 -15.93 -7.36
N LEU A 37 -35.86 -15.74 -6.04
CA LEU A 37 -34.82 -14.88 -5.45
C LEU A 37 -33.42 -15.46 -5.74
N TRP A 38 -33.19 -16.72 -5.47
CA TRP A 38 -31.93 -17.40 -5.76
C TRP A 38 -31.56 -17.35 -7.24
N ARG A 39 -32.53 -17.61 -8.16
CA ARG A 39 -32.27 -17.46 -9.60
C ARG A 39 -32.05 -16.02 -10.05
N ARG A 40 -32.57 -15.04 -9.33
CA ARG A 40 -32.28 -13.60 -9.60
C ARG A 40 -30.95 -13.13 -9.06
N ILE A 41 -30.42 -13.78 -8.04
CA ILE A 41 -29.16 -13.43 -7.41
C ILE A 41 -28.02 -14.28 -7.98
N SER A 42 -28.17 -15.59 -8.12
CA SER A 42 -27.11 -16.49 -8.60
C SER A 42 -26.86 -16.44 -10.11
N ALA A 43 -27.86 -16.17 -10.93
CA ALA A 43 -27.64 -16.05 -12.37
C ALA A 43 -26.91 -14.76 -12.78
N PRO A 44 -27.23 -13.58 -12.22
CA PRO A 44 -26.43 -12.38 -12.50
C PRO A 44 -25.04 -12.39 -11.83
N ALA A 45 -24.88 -13.00 -10.65
CA ALA A 45 -23.56 -13.07 -9.99
C ALA A 45 -22.58 -13.97 -10.76
N GLY A 46 -23.00 -15.16 -11.21
CA GLY A 46 -22.18 -16.03 -12.05
C GLY A 46 -21.88 -15.45 -13.44
N SER A 47 -22.83 -14.71 -14.02
CA SER A 47 -22.62 -14.03 -15.29
C SER A 47 -21.76 -12.77 -15.14
N ALA A 48 -21.86 -12.06 -14.02
CA ALA A 48 -21.03 -10.91 -13.74
C ALA A 48 -19.55 -11.31 -13.54
N ALA A 49 -19.28 -12.39 -12.81
CA ALA A 49 -17.92 -12.93 -12.64
C ALA A 49 -17.33 -13.41 -13.98
N ALA A 50 -18.12 -14.13 -14.81
CA ALA A 50 -17.66 -14.57 -16.13
C ALA A 50 -17.45 -13.40 -17.10
N VAL A 51 -18.31 -12.38 -17.06
CA VAL A 51 -18.17 -11.16 -17.85
C VAL A 51 -16.96 -10.36 -17.37
N PHE A 52 -16.72 -10.30 -16.07
CA PHE A 52 -15.56 -9.62 -15.49
C PHE A 52 -14.25 -10.33 -15.86
N ALA A 53 -14.18 -11.66 -15.73
CA ALA A 53 -13.01 -12.43 -16.15
C ALA A 53 -12.74 -12.32 -17.67
N ALA A 54 -13.79 -12.36 -18.50
CA ALA A 54 -13.68 -12.12 -19.95
C ALA A 54 -13.24 -10.68 -20.25
N PHE A 55 -13.71 -9.72 -19.48
CA PHE A 55 -13.33 -8.32 -19.59
C PHE A 55 -11.85 -8.10 -19.26
N VAL A 56 -11.38 -8.63 -18.12
CA VAL A 56 -9.98 -8.56 -17.71
C VAL A 56 -9.07 -9.21 -18.77
N LEU A 57 -9.45 -10.38 -19.30
CA LEU A 57 -8.75 -11.02 -20.41
C LEU A 57 -8.70 -10.13 -21.67
N LEU A 58 -9.80 -9.49 -22.02
CA LEU A 58 -9.89 -8.64 -23.21
C LEU A 58 -9.13 -7.32 -23.06
N VAL A 59 -9.14 -6.71 -21.88
CA VAL A 59 -8.35 -5.51 -21.58
C VAL A 59 -6.86 -5.77 -21.68
N ASN A 60 -6.40 -6.96 -21.27
CA ASN A 60 -4.99 -7.35 -21.33
C ASN A 60 -4.54 -7.86 -22.71
N LEU A 61 -5.45 -8.39 -23.51
CA LEU A 61 -5.12 -8.93 -24.84
C LEU A 61 -5.29 -7.91 -25.99
N SER A 62 -5.97 -6.78 -25.74
CA SER A 62 -6.31 -5.84 -26.80
C SER A 62 -6.32 -4.38 -26.31
N THR A 63 -5.27 -3.64 -26.63
CA THR A 63 -5.23 -2.17 -26.40
C THR A 63 -6.45 -1.42 -26.96
N PRO A 64 -7.01 -1.75 -28.15
CA PRO A 64 -8.24 -1.14 -28.63
C PRO A 64 -9.48 -1.45 -27.78
N PHE A 65 -9.54 -2.65 -27.19
CA PHE A 65 -10.65 -3.04 -26.31
C PHE A 65 -10.54 -2.34 -24.94
N ALA A 66 -9.34 -2.22 -24.37
CA ALA A 66 -9.08 -1.44 -23.15
C ALA A 66 -9.56 0.02 -23.31
N LEU A 67 -9.29 0.63 -24.45
CA LEU A 67 -9.75 1.99 -24.79
C LEU A 67 -11.27 2.07 -25.01
N ALA A 68 -11.88 1.03 -25.58
CA ALA A 68 -13.34 0.96 -25.81
C ALA A 68 -14.11 0.74 -24.51
N CYS A 69 -13.55 0.01 -23.56
CA CYS A 69 -14.14 -0.29 -22.24
C CYS A 69 -14.14 0.93 -21.31
N GLY A 70 -13.42 1.98 -21.65
CA GLY A 70 -13.51 3.29 -20.97
C GLY A 70 -14.92 3.88 -20.90
N ARG A 71 -15.95 3.15 -21.36
CA ARG A 71 -17.39 3.52 -21.30
C ARG A 71 -18.16 2.84 -20.17
N VAL A 72 -17.53 1.93 -19.40
CA VAL A 72 -18.15 1.30 -18.23
C VAL A 72 -17.47 1.87 -16.97
N PRO A 73 -18.08 2.82 -16.26
CA PRO A 73 -17.40 3.63 -15.25
C PRO A 73 -16.68 2.80 -14.17
N VAL A 74 -17.40 1.88 -13.54
CA VAL A 74 -16.88 1.10 -12.38
C VAL A 74 -15.66 0.23 -12.73
N LEU A 75 -15.69 -0.44 -13.90
CA LEU A 75 -14.59 -1.31 -14.33
C LEU A 75 -13.38 -0.52 -14.83
N LYS A 76 -13.62 0.67 -15.40
CA LYS A 76 -12.56 1.59 -15.79
C LYS A 76 -11.83 2.12 -14.56
N GLU A 77 -12.57 2.48 -13.52
CA GLU A 77 -12.02 3.06 -12.30
C GLU A 77 -11.16 2.03 -11.55
N LEU A 78 -11.64 0.78 -11.40
CA LEU A 78 -10.83 -0.30 -10.80
C LEU A 78 -9.59 -0.62 -11.65
N ALA A 79 -9.72 -0.69 -12.98
CA ALA A 79 -8.58 -0.92 -13.86
C ALA A 79 -7.54 0.23 -13.76
N ALA A 80 -8.00 1.47 -13.61
CA ALA A 80 -7.13 2.62 -13.39
C ALA A 80 -6.47 2.56 -12.00
N ALA A 81 -7.24 2.21 -10.96
CA ALA A 81 -6.75 2.14 -9.59
C ALA A 81 -5.70 1.03 -9.37
N VAL A 82 -5.68 -0.03 -10.20
CA VAL A 82 -4.67 -1.12 -10.12
C VAL A 82 -3.60 -1.04 -11.21
N ALA A 83 -3.69 -0.10 -12.15
CA ALA A 83 -2.83 -0.07 -13.34
C ALA A 83 -1.34 0.13 -13.02
N PHE A 84 -1.04 0.79 -11.93
CA PHE A 84 0.33 1.10 -11.49
C PHE A 84 1.02 -0.07 -10.77
N SER A 85 0.27 -1.11 -10.33
CA SER A 85 0.81 -2.27 -9.64
C SER A 85 0.55 -3.56 -10.41
N PRO A 86 1.61 -4.22 -10.93
CA PRO A 86 1.51 -5.55 -11.51
C PRO A 86 0.87 -6.59 -10.58
N SER A 87 1.15 -6.55 -9.28
CA SER A 87 0.58 -7.48 -8.29
C SER A 87 -0.91 -7.29 -8.11
N LEU A 88 -1.38 -6.06 -7.89
CA LEU A 88 -2.81 -5.78 -7.75
C LEU A 88 -3.57 -6.07 -9.05
N LYS A 89 -2.93 -5.79 -10.19
CA LYS A 89 -3.48 -6.15 -11.50
C LYS A 89 -3.62 -7.67 -11.64
N ALA A 90 -2.57 -8.44 -11.30
CA ALA A 90 -2.62 -9.89 -11.30
C ALA A 90 -3.65 -10.44 -10.32
N ALA A 91 -3.82 -9.82 -9.15
CA ALA A 91 -4.85 -10.17 -8.19
C ALA A 91 -6.26 -10.03 -8.80
N VAL A 92 -6.54 -8.90 -9.46
CA VAL A 92 -7.82 -8.69 -10.17
C VAL A 92 -8.03 -9.71 -11.28
N GLU A 93 -6.99 -10.01 -12.09
CA GLU A 93 -7.02 -10.99 -13.19
C GLU A 93 -7.30 -12.42 -12.71
N ASN A 94 -6.99 -12.72 -11.45
CA ASN A 94 -7.24 -14.01 -10.81
C ASN A 94 -8.43 -14.01 -9.85
N ASP A 95 -9.38 -13.06 -10.00
CA ASP A 95 -10.58 -12.91 -9.17
C ASP A 95 -10.26 -12.75 -7.66
N TYR A 96 -9.08 -12.21 -7.33
CA TYR A 96 -8.61 -12.01 -5.97
C TYR A 96 -8.94 -10.60 -5.47
N VAL A 97 -10.21 -10.25 -5.54
CA VAL A 97 -10.76 -8.97 -5.07
C VAL A 97 -12.16 -9.19 -4.50
N GLN A 98 -12.40 -8.65 -3.31
CA GLN A 98 -13.71 -8.70 -2.65
C GLN A 98 -14.44 -7.39 -2.89
N TYR A 99 -15.68 -7.46 -3.41
CA TYR A 99 -16.57 -6.31 -3.52
C TYR A 99 -17.28 -6.06 -2.20
N ILE A 100 -17.16 -4.85 -1.66
CA ILE A 100 -17.80 -4.40 -0.41
C ILE A 100 -19.07 -3.59 -0.72
N GLY A 101 -18.97 -2.55 -1.55
CA GLY A 101 -20.09 -1.75 -2.03
C GLY A 101 -20.89 -1.05 -0.93
N GLN A 102 -20.21 -0.55 0.11
CA GLN A 102 -20.83 0.18 1.21
C GLN A 102 -20.54 1.68 1.07
N SER A 103 -21.49 2.49 1.55
CA SER A 103 -21.34 3.95 1.58
C SER A 103 -21.83 4.49 2.91
N ALA A 104 -21.10 5.48 3.43
CA ALA A 104 -21.48 6.18 4.64
C ALA A 104 -21.21 7.68 4.48
N THR A 105 -22.07 8.50 5.07
CA THR A 105 -22.02 9.97 4.97
C THR A 105 -22.01 10.58 6.35
N ASP A 106 -21.12 11.54 6.56
CA ASP A 106 -21.08 12.41 7.71
C ASP A 106 -20.70 13.84 7.27
N ASN A 107 -21.32 14.86 7.85
CA ASN A 107 -21.06 16.28 7.58
C ASN A 107 -20.99 16.65 6.07
N GLY A 108 -21.77 15.98 5.21
CA GLY A 108 -21.79 16.25 3.77
C GLY A 108 -20.65 15.60 2.99
N ILE A 109 -19.76 14.85 3.64
CA ILE A 109 -18.73 14.03 3.03
C ILE A 109 -19.22 12.59 2.98
N THR A 110 -19.17 11.98 1.81
CA THR A 110 -19.56 10.57 1.60
C THR A 110 -18.35 9.75 1.20
N VAL A 111 -18.07 8.70 1.96
CA VAL A 111 -17.06 7.69 1.64
C VAL A 111 -17.75 6.46 1.06
N HIS A 112 -17.30 6.01 -0.09
CA HIS A 112 -17.73 4.79 -0.74
C HIS A 112 -16.60 3.75 -0.63
N LEU A 113 -16.78 2.73 0.18
CA LEU A 113 -15.87 1.59 0.28
C LEU A 113 -16.27 0.55 -0.75
N GLU A 114 -15.55 0.50 -1.88
CA GLU A 114 -15.92 -0.29 -3.05
C GLU A 114 -15.35 -1.70 -3.02
N TYR A 115 -14.02 -1.82 -2.84
CA TYR A 115 -13.31 -3.09 -2.94
C TYR A 115 -12.28 -3.26 -1.84
N LEU A 116 -11.96 -4.53 -1.58
CA LEU A 116 -10.90 -4.96 -0.67
C LEU A 116 -10.08 -6.06 -1.33
N MET A 117 -8.78 -5.99 -1.21
CA MET A 117 -7.85 -7.11 -1.39
C MET A 117 -7.17 -7.37 -0.06
N ALA A 118 -7.12 -8.62 0.39
CA ALA A 118 -6.47 -8.99 1.65
C ALA A 118 -5.79 -10.34 1.52
N ASP A 119 -4.66 -10.50 2.20
CA ASP A 119 -3.94 -11.75 2.38
C ASP A 119 -3.25 -11.77 3.75
N GLN A 120 -2.46 -12.78 4.06
CA GLN A 120 -1.75 -12.86 5.33
C GLN A 120 -0.75 -11.72 5.56
N GLY A 121 -0.21 -11.13 4.49
CA GLY A 121 0.77 -10.04 4.58
C GLY A 121 0.15 -8.66 4.76
N GLY A 122 -1.14 -8.49 4.43
CA GLY A 122 -1.78 -7.18 4.52
C GLY A 122 -3.16 -7.08 3.89
N LEU A 123 -3.65 -5.85 3.77
CA LEU A 123 -4.88 -5.53 3.07
C LEU A 123 -4.79 -4.17 2.37
N THR A 124 -5.48 -4.05 1.24
CA THR A 124 -5.62 -2.81 0.48
C THR A 124 -7.10 -2.51 0.28
N LEU A 125 -7.54 -1.31 0.65
CA LEU A 125 -8.90 -0.83 0.48
C LEU A 125 -8.97 0.16 -0.68
N PHE A 126 -9.94 -0.06 -1.54
CA PHE A 126 -10.28 0.85 -2.64
C PHE A 126 -11.54 1.61 -2.28
N LEU A 127 -11.40 2.92 -2.20
CA LEU A 127 -12.48 3.82 -1.85
C LEU A 127 -12.51 5.05 -2.76
N SER A 128 -13.68 5.67 -2.84
CA SER A 128 -13.86 7.00 -3.40
C SER A 128 -14.53 7.90 -2.37
N ILE A 129 -14.21 9.20 -2.41
CA ILE A 129 -14.75 10.18 -1.47
C ILE A 129 -15.36 11.32 -2.27
N THR A 130 -16.57 11.73 -1.88
CA THR A 130 -17.27 12.89 -2.41
C THR A 130 -17.66 13.83 -1.27
N GLY A 131 -17.68 15.12 -1.53
CA GLY A 131 -17.96 16.14 -0.50
C GLY A 131 -18.17 17.51 -1.11
N PRO A 132 -17.78 18.59 -0.41
CA PRO A 132 -17.89 19.95 -0.92
C PRO A 132 -17.25 20.13 -2.30
N GLU A 133 -17.87 20.95 -3.16
CA GLU A 133 -17.38 21.21 -4.53
C GLU A 133 -16.01 21.92 -4.52
N GLU A 134 -15.70 22.64 -3.46
CA GLU A 134 -14.44 23.38 -3.28
C GLU A 134 -13.27 22.50 -2.89
N ALA A 135 -13.53 21.25 -2.41
CA ALA A 135 -12.48 20.34 -2.01
C ALA A 135 -11.69 19.84 -3.23
N THR A 136 -10.38 19.97 -3.19
CA THR A 136 -9.46 19.49 -4.23
C THR A 136 -8.93 18.09 -3.95
N SER A 137 -8.89 17.69 -2.68
CA SER A 137 -8.55 16.34 -2.26
C SER A 137 -9.12 16.04 -0.89
N PHE A 138 -9.13 14.75 -0.53
CA PHE A 138 -9.50 14.26 0.77
C PHE A 138 -8.36 13.41 1.34
N MET A 139 -8.02 13.64 2.61
CA MET A 139 -7.05 12.83 3.33
C MET A 139 -7.79 11.93 4.33
N PRO A 140 -7.87 10.62 4.11
CA PRO A 140 -8.44 9.68 5.05
C PRO A 140 -7.42 9.32 6.15
N ARG A 141 -7.90 9.08 7.37
CA ARG A 141 -7.20 8.36 8.44
C ARG A 141 -7.99 7.14 8.82
N ALA A 142 -7.34 5.99 8.87
CA ALA A 142 -7.98 4.70 9.07
C ALA A 142 -7.60 4.09 10.43
N THR A 143 -8.59 3.62 11.16
CA THR A 143 -8.40 2.76 12.33
C THR A 143 -9.17 1.47 12.12
N PHE A 144 -8.49 0.34 12.31
CA PHE A 144 -9.09 -0.98 12.18
C PHE A 144 -9.27 -1.64 13.53
N THR A 145 -10.46 -2.19 13.75
CA THR A 145 -10.78 -2.98 14.95
C THR A 145 -11.52 -4.26 14.54
N THR A 146 -11.49 -5.25 15.41
CA THR A 146 -12.44 -6.36 15.35
C THR A 146 -13.84 -5.85 15.73
N PRO A 147 -14.91 -6.61 15.46
CA PRO A 147 -16.26 -6.25 15.93
C PRO A 147 -16.38 -6.14 17.46
N ASN A 148 -15.48 -6.77 18.20
CA ASN A 148 -15.42 -6.69 19.65
C ASN A 148 -14.67 -5.44 20.16
N GLY A 149 -14.13 -4.61 19.25
CA GLY A 149 -13.42 -3.38 19.59
C GLY A 149 -11.91 -3.56 19.82
N GLU A 150 -11.35 -4.75 19.62
CA GLU A 150 -9.90 -4.98 19.69
C GLU A 150 -9.24 -4.35 18.47
N ARG A 151 -8.23 -3.52 18.67
CA ARG A 151 -7.48 -2.86 17.59
C ARG A 151 -6.58 -3.88 16.88
N LEU A 152 -6.45 -3.74 15.56
CA LEU A 152 -5.39 -4.44 14.84
C LEU A 152 -4.04 -3.89 15.28
N GLU A 153 -3.23 -4.78 15.84
CA GLU A 153 -1.87 -4.50 16.31
C GLU A 153 -0.84 -5.00 15.28
N ASN A 154 0.42 -4.62 15.48
CA ASN A 154 1.54 -5.06 14.66
C ASN A 154 1.33 -4.83 13.16
N CYS A 155 0.81 -3.68 12.80
CA CYS A 155 0.66 -3.27 11.40
C CYS A 155 1.14 -1.84 11.16
N SER A 156 1.58 -1.59 9.93
CA SER A 156 1.74 -0.24 9.39
C SER A 156 0.56 0.08 8.51
N VAL A 157 0.01 1.27 8.65
CA VAL A 157 -1.09 1.76 7.82
C VAL A 157 -0.58 2.95 7.01
N GLN A 158 -0.63 2.83 5.70
CA GLN A 158 -0.42 3.93 4.79
C GLN A 158 -1.75 4.44 4.29
N MET A 159 -1.85 5.75 4.17
CA MET A 159 -3.04 6.43 3.68
C MET A 159 -2.61 7.47 2.65
N ASP A 160 -3.26 7.44 1.50
CA ASP A 160 -2.99 8.33 0.40
C ASP A 160 -4.15 9.30 0.20
N SER A 161 -3.83 10.48 -0.32
CA SER A 161 -4.82 11.49 -0.67
C SER A 161 -5.74 10.99 -1.80
N VAL A 162 -7.02 11.26 -1.68
CA VAL A 162 -8.07 10.84 -2.62
C VAL A 162 -8.59 12.05 -3.40
N THR A 163 -8.51 11.98 -4.73
CA THR A 163 -9.15 12.96 -5.60
C THR A 163 -10.67 12.80 -5.54
N PRO A 164 -11.45 13.89 -5.42
CA PRO A 164 -12.90 13.83 -5.32
C PRO A 164 -13.57 12.95 -6.39
N GLY A 165 -14.33 11.95 -5.95
CA GLY A 165 -15.07 11.02 -6.80
C GLY A 165 -14.22 9.98 -7.56
N ALA A 166 -12.89 10.01 -7.46
CA ALA A 166 -12.03 9.00 -8.07
C ALA A 166 -11.90 7.77 -7.16
N LEU A 167 -11.93 6.57 -7.75
CA LEU A 167 -11.59 5.34 -7.04
C LEU A 167 -10.07 5.25 -6.86
N SER A 168 -9.63 5.05 -5.63
CA SER A 168 -8.21 4.99 -5.27
C SER A 168 -7.96 3.85 -4.27
N ASN A 169 -6.75 3.28 -4.28
CA ASN A 169 -6.22 2.38 -3.26
C ASN A 169 -5.76 3.17 -2.02
N ALA A 170 -6.62 3.99 -1.48
CA ALA A 170 -6.28 5.03 -0.51
C ALA A 170 -5.78 4.53 0.85
N ILE A 171 -6.01 3.26 1.20
CA ILE A 171 -5.60 2.71 2.49
C ILE A 171 -4.94 1.36 2.27
N THR A 172 -3.67 1.25 2.64
CA THR A 172 -2.90 0.01 2.63
C THR A 172 -2.42 -0.32 4.03
N VAL A 173 -2.63 -1.56 4.46
CA VAL A 173 -2.17 -2.09 5.75
C VAL A 173 -1.19 -3.22 5.47
N ALA A 174 0.00 -3.15 6.04
CA ALA A 174 0.95 -4.25 6.03
C ALA A 174 1.16 -4.74 7.47
N PHE A 175 1.09 -6.04 7.66
CA PHE A 175 1.29 -6.67 8.95
C PHE A 175 2.77 -6.86 9.24
N LYS A 176 3.16 -6.64 10.50
CA LYS A 176 4.53 -6.81 11.02
C LYS A 176 4.56 -8.01 11.95
N GLY A 177 5.67 -8.72 11.98
CA GLY A 177 5.97 -9.73 12.99
C GLY A 177 6.28 -11.11 12.45
N GLU A 178 6.89 -11.93 13.32
CA GLU A 178 7.27 -13.31 13.04
C GLU A 178 6.07 -14.27 13.10
N GLU A 179 4.99 -13.88 13.77
CA GLU A 179 3.75 -14.66 13.80
C GLU A 179 2.81 -14.19 12.70
N GLU A 180 2.39 -15.12 11.85
CA GLU A 180 1.39 -14.85 10.80
C GLU A 180 0.11 -14.32 11.43
N PRO A 181 -0.30 -13.08 11.16
CA PRO A 181 -1.52 -12.54 11.70
C PRO A 181 -2.71 -13.33 11.14
N GLN A 182 -3.51 -13.89 12.02
CA GLN A 182 -4.77 -14.48 11.63
C GLN A 182 -5.79 -13.35 11.42
N LEU A 183 -6.05 -13.02 10.18
CA LEU A 183 -7.09 -12.06 9.85
C LEU A 183 -8.44 -12.52 10.43
N PRO A 184 -9.14 -11.65 11.16
CA PRO A 184 -10.44 -11.97 11.74
C PRO A 184 -11.49 -12.21 10.65
N GLU A 185 -12.63 -12.81 11.02
CA GLU A 185 -13.74 -13.04 10.06
C GLU A 185 -14.42 -11.76 9.58
N SER A 186 -14.28 -10.68 10.33
CA SER A 186 -14.80 -9.36 9.99
C SER A 186 -13.98 -8.28 10.63
N LEU A 187 -13.96 -7.12 9.99
CA LEU A 187 -13.28 -5.92 10.44
C LEU A 187 -14.26 -4.75 10.52
N ARG A 188 -13.97 -3.86 11.43
CA ARG A 188 -14.53 -2.51 11.48
C ARG A 188 -13.47 -1.52 11.09
N LEU A 189 -13.75 -0.72 10.07
CA LEU A 189 -12.98 0.44 9.67
C LEU A 189 -13.66 1.69 10.23
N THR A 190 -12.96 2.48 11.02
CA THR A 190 -13.31 3.87 11.29
C THR A 190 -12.42 4.74 10.40
N CYS A 191 -13.04 5.52 9.53
CA CYS A 191 -12.38 6.41 8.59
C CYS A 191 -12.70 7.85 8.99
N GLU A 192 -11.68 8.56 9.44
CA GLU A 192 -11.71 10.00 9.65
C GLU A 192 -11.25 10.67 8.36
N VAL A 193 -11.95 11.67 7.88
CA VAL A 193 -11.66 12.34 6.60
C VAL A 193 -11.47 13.81 6.82
N GLN A 194 -10.37 14.37 6.30
CA GLN A 194 -10.14 15.80 6.20
C GLN A 194 -10.23 16.22 4.73
N ALA A 195 -11.00 17.26 4.45
CA ALA A 195 -11.10 17.85 3.12
C ALA A 195 -10.05 18.95 2.94
N HIS A 196 -9.26 18.89 1.88
CA HIS A 196 -8.35 19.97 1.53
C HIS A 196 -9.06 20.97 0.61
N ILE A 197 -9.27 22.18 1.14
CA ILE A 197 -9.87 23.30 0.40
C ILE A 197 -8.78 24.37 0.22
N PRO A 198 -8.44 24.78 -1.01
CA PRO A 198 -7.47 25.84 -1.26
C PRO A 198 -7.83 27.12 -0.51
N ASP A 199 -6.83 27.87 -0.06
CA ASP A 199 -6.97 29.13 0.65
C ASP A 199 -7.57 29.06 2.07
N VAL A 200 -7.92 27.86 2.56
CA VAL A 200 -8.21 27.63 3.96
C VAL A 200 -6.92 27.19 4.64
N THR A 201 -6.34 28.07 5.47
CA THR A 201 -5.12 27.75 6.22
C THR A 201 -5.46 26.69 7.26
N ASP A 202 -4.91 25.48 7.08
CA ASP A 202 -4.93 24.47 8.13
C ASP A 202 -4.16 24.98 9.35
N ALA A 203 -4.82 25.01 10.49
CA ALA A 203 -4.27 25.54 11.74
C ALA A 203 -3.25 24.59 12.43
N GLY A 204 -2.61 23.72 11.68
CA GLY A 204 -1.48 22.89 12.13
C GLY A 204 -1.82 21.63 12.91
N GLU A 205 -3.05 21.47 13.44
CA GLU A 205 -3.49 20.22 14.05
C GLU A 205 -4.50 19.51 13.14
N TRP A 206 -4.31 18.20 12.96
CA TRP A 206 -5.26 17.37 12.24
C TRP A 206 -6.63 17.41 12.92
N THR A 207 -7.64 17.80 12.16
CA THR A 207 -9.05 17.73 12.58
C THR A 207 -9.85 17.03 11.50
N ALA A 208 -10.65 16.03 11.89
CA ALA A 208 -11.53 15.35 10.95
C ALA A 208 -12.76 16.23 10.66
N ASP A 209 -13.06 16.42 9.37
CA ASP A 209 -14.29 17.06 8.90
C ASP A 209 -15.46 16.08 8.92
N ALA A 210 -15.20 14.78 8.75
CA ALA A 210 -16.17 13.71 8.81
C ALA A 210 -15.58 12.45 9.44
N VAL A 211 -16.42 11.65 10.11
CA VAL A 211 -16.07 10.35 10.67
C VAL A 211 -17.11 9.32 10.25
N VAL A 212 -16.71 8.32 9.50
CA VAL A 212 -17.59 7.24 9.05
C VAL A 212 -17.07 5.88 9.49
N THR A 213 -17.98 4.91 9.61
CA THR A 213 -17.64 3.56 10.07
C THR A 213 -18.24 2.53 9.13
N PHE A 214 -17.44 1.50 8.81
CA PHE A 214 -17.84 0.37 7.97
C PHE A 214 -17.59 -0.94 8.72
N ASP A 215 -18.57 -1.82 8.75
CA ASP A 215 -18.43 -3.20 9.19
C ASP A 215 -18.49 -4.11 7.95
N PHE A 216 -17.45 -4.89 7.71
CA PHE A 216 -17.40 -5.78 6.55
C PHE A 216 -16.77 -7.14 6.89
N PRO A 217 -17.28 -8.23 6.30
CA PRO A 217 -16.70 -9.54 6.44
C PRO A 217 -15.45 -9.68 5.59
N LEU A 218 -14.47 -10.43 6.06
CA LEU A 218 -13.36 -10.94 5.27
C LEU A 218 -13.71 -12.36 4.80
N GLU A 219 -13.89 -12.55 3.51
CA GLU A 219 -14.15 -13.87 2.94
C GLU A 219 -12.97 -14.81 3.17
N GLN A 220 -13.25 -16.09 3.42
CA GLN A 220 -12.23 -17.08 3.81
C GLN A 220 -11.09 -17.19 2.79
N GLN A 221 -11.37 -17.00 1.51
CA GLN A 221 -10.36 -17.04 0.43
C GLN A 221 -9.32 -15.93 0.52
N PHE A 222 -9.58 -14.85 1.27
CA PHE A 222 -8.68 -13.71 1.46
C PHE A 222 -7.97 -13.73 2.82
N ARG A 223 -8.14 -14.79 3.63
CA ARG A 223 -7.63 -14.86 5.01
C ARG A 223 -6.45 -15.77 5.21
N GLY A 224 -5.91 -16.38 4.20
CA GLY A 224 -4.89 -17.40 4.41
C GLY A 224 -4.07 -17.72 3.17
N GLN A 225 -3.87 -16.74 2.31
CA GLN A 225 -3.11 -16.93 1.07
C GLN A 225 -1.72 -16.32 1.22
N GLY A 226 -0.72 -17.15 1.11
CA GLY A 226 0.68 -16.80 1.15
C GLY A 226 1.53 -18.05 1.12
N ARG A 227 2.80 -17.92 0.76
CA ARG A 227 3.80 -18.97 0.90
C ARG A 227 5.15 -18.37 1.24
N THR A 228 5.89 -19.06 2.09
CA THR A 228 7.24 -18.69 2.46
C THR A 228 8.25 -19.58 1.75
N VAL A 229 9.28 -18.96 1.19
CA VAL A 229 10.44 -19.62 0.60
C VAL A 229 11.62 -19.39 1.52
N GLU A 230 11.97 -20.42 2.29
CA GLU A 230 13.14 -20.40 3.16
C GLU A 230 14.42 -20.22 2.35
N VAL A 231 15.24 -19.23 2.68
CA VAL A 231 16.49 -18.90 1.98
C VAL A 231 17.71 -19.14 2.87
N ASN A 232 17.77 -18.53 4.03
CA ASN A 232 18.83 -18.67 5.03
C ASN A 232 20.26 -18.57 4.45
N ARG A 233 20.52 -17.54 3.64
CA ARG A 233 21.81 -17.37 2.94
C ARG A 233 22.46 -16.03 3.29
N TRP A 234 23.71 -16.13 3.76
CA TRP A 234 24.56 -14.96 3.96
C TRP A 234 25.13 -14.47 2.63
N LEU A 235 25.15 -13.17 2.45
CA LEU A 235 25.77 -12.44 1.36
C LEU A 235 26.73 -11.41 1.95
N GLU A 236 27.90 -11.28 1.35
CA GLU A 236 28.76 -10.14 1.59
C GLU A 236 28.42 -9.04 0.58
N LEU A 237 27.99 -7.91 1.07
CA LEU A 237 27.71 -6.72 0.29
C LEU A 237 28.63 -5.60 0.80
N ASP A 238 29.60 -5.23 -0.06
CA ASP A 238 30.40 -4.03 0.16
C ASP A 238 31.14 -4.00 1.52
N GLY A 239 31.62 -5.17 1.96
CA GLY A 239 32.31 -5.37 3.24
C GLY A 239 31.42 -5.65 4.43
N ASN A 240 30.08 -5.61 4.27
CA ASN A 240 29.11 -5.92 5.30
C ASN A 240 28.38 -7.22 4.98
N ASN A 241 28.02 -7.99 6.00
CA ASN A 241 27.29 -9.24 5.87
C ASN A 241 25.79 -9.04 6.12
N ILE A 242 24.96 -9.47 5.19
CA ILE A 242 23.52 -9.56 5.37
C ILE A 242 23.05 -10.99 5.12
N ARG A 243 22.07 -11.44 5.86
CA ARG A 243 21.40 -12.73 5.63
C ARG A 243 20.04 -12.49 4.98
N ILE A 244 19.82 -13.12 3.84
CA ILE A 244 18.49 -13.27 3.30
C ILE A 244 17.83 -14.41 4.07
N VAL A 245 16.87 -14.07 4.92
CA VAL A 245 16.19 -15.04 5.80
C VAL A 245 15.21 -15.86 4.99
N ASP A 246 14.26 -15.20 4.38
CA ASP A 246 13.22 -15.82 3.56
C ASP A 246 12.62 -14.83 2.56
N LEU A 247 11.76 -15.38 1.70
CA LEU A 247 10.94 -14.66 0.74
C LEU A 247 9.49 -15.09 0.93
N GLU A 248 8.64 -14.19 1.37
CA GLU A 248 7.21 -14.39 1.49
C GLU A 248 6.49 -13.89 0.25
N LEU A 249 5.66 -14.74 -0.34
CA LEU A 249 4.91 -14.46 -1.54
C LEU A 249 3.42 -14.42 -1.22
N TYR A 250 2.82 -13.25 -1.34
CA TYR A 250 1.39 -13.01 -1.14
C TYR A 250 0.71 -12.63 -2.46
N PRO A 251 -0.60 -12.79 -2.59
CA PRO A 251 -1.35 -12.37 -3.76
C PRO A 251 -1.21 -10.89 -4.12
N THR A 252 -1.10 -9.99 -3.12
CA THR A 252 -1.06 -8.55 -3.33
C THR A 252 0.35 -7.96 -3.39
N HIS A 253 1.30 -8.60 -2.71
CA HIS A 253 2.70 -8.16 -2.63
C HIS A 253 3.62 -9.34 -2.28
N ALA A 254 4.92 -9.10 -2.31
CA ALA A 254 5.92 -10.01 -1.76
C ALA A 254 6.77 -9.29 -0.71
N ARG A 255 7.38 -10.06 0.19
CA ARG A 255 8.25 -9.54 1.24
C ARG A 255 9.56 -10.30 1.25
N LEU A 256 10.67 -9.58 1.25
CA LEU A 256 12.02 -10.11 1.45
C LEU A 256 12.47 -9.76 2.86
N ASN A 257 12.71 -10.77 3.69
CA ASN A 257 13.16 -10.61 5.07
C ASN A 257 14.66 -10.76 5.15
N LEU A 258 15.31 -9.80 5.80
CA LEU A 258 16.76 -9.73 5.97
C LEU A 258 17.13 -9.80 7.44
N GLU A 259 18.39 -10.08 7.70
CA GLU A 259 19.04 -9.93 9.00
C GLU A 259 20.48 -9.41 8.76
N GLN A 260 20.90 -8.46 9.54
CA GLN A 260 22.23 -7.87 9.46
C GLN A 260 23.15 -8.53 10.50
N ASP A 261 24.40 -8.73 10.12
CA ASP A 261 25.40 -9.19 11.07
C ASP A 261 25.65 -8.07 12.11
N PRO A 262 25.49 -8.32 13.41
CA PRO A 262 25.75 -7.30 14.43
C PRO A 262 27.20 -6.79 14.44
N ASP A 263 28.14 -7.56 13.91
CA ASP A 263 29.56 -7.21 13.83
C ASP A 263 29.88 -6.34 12.60
N ASN A 264 28.91 -6.03 11.73
CA ASN A 264 29.11 -5.07 10.65
C ASN A 264 29.54 -3.71 11.18
N ALA A 265 30.45 -3.05 10.46
CA ALA A 265 30.86 -1.67 10.77
C ALA A 265 29.77 -0.65 10.42
N GLU A 266 28.88 -0.98 9.51
CA GLU A 266 27.81 -0.14 9.00
C GLU A 266 26.46 -0.86 9.11
N GLU A 267 25.39 -0.09 9.23
CA GLU A 267 23.99 -0.59 9.22
C GLU A 267 23.38 -0.36 7.85
N LEU A 268 22.73 -1.37 7.30
CA LEU A 268 21.97 -1.26 6.06
C LEU A 268 20.69 -0.43 6.31
N GLN A 269 20.57 0.69 5.63
CA GLN A 269 19.41 1.57 5.72
C GLN A 269 18.46 1.35 4.55
N SER A 270 18.99 1.09 3.36
CA SER A 270 18.18 0.82 2.16
C SER A 270 18.87 -0.17 1.24
N LEU A 271 18.05 -0.98 0.59
CA LEU A 271 18.49 -1.96 -0.40
C LEU A 271 17.62 -1.83 -1.65
N ASP A 272 18.23 -1.55 -2.81
CA ASP A 272 17.55 -1.60 -4.09
C ASP A 272 17.82 -2.94 -4.76
N PHE A 273 16.75 -3.60 -5.15
CA PHE A 273 16.80 -4.92 -5.78
C PHE A 273 15.57 -5.17 -6.63
N TYR A 274 15.64 -6.20 -7.44
CA TYR A 274 14.50 -6.82 -8.11
C TYR A 274 14.63 -8.34 -8.12
N LEU A 275 13.53 -9.03 -8.24
CA LEU A 275 13.51 -10.45 -8.55
C LEU A 275 13.24 -10.64 -10.04
N GLU A 276 13.85 -11.66 -10.63
CA GLU A 276 13.64 -12.05 -12.02
C GLU A 276 13.29 -13.53 -12.12
N ASP A 277 12.24 -13.86 -12.89
CA ASP A 277 11.90 -15.25 -13.20
C ASP A 277 12.66 -15.74 -14.44
N LYS A 278 12.57 -17.05 -14.74
CA LYS A 278 13.21 -17.66 -15.91
C LYS A 278 12.70 -17.13 -17.27
N LYS A 279 11.59 -16.41 -17.28
CA LYS A 279 11.02 -15.81 -18.49
C LYS A 279 11.49 -14.37 -18.70
N GLY A 280 12.25 -13.81 -17.72
CA GLY A 280 12.73 -12.44 -17.73
C GLY A 280 11.72 -11.43 -17.19
N ASN A 281 10.64 -11.89 -16.53
CA ASN A 281 9.75 -10.97 -15.84
C ASN A 281 10.42 -10.46 -14.56
N ARG A 282 10.36 -9.16 -14.34
CA ARG A 282 10.92 -8.50 -13.17
C ARG A 282 9.83 -8.10 -12.19
N TYR A 283 10.17 -8.26 -10.93
CA TYR A 283 9.34 -7.88 -9.78
C TYR A 283 10.18 -6.92 -8.94
N GLU A 284 9.84 -5.66 -9.01
CA GLU A 284 10.62 -4.55 -8.42
C GLU A 284 9.93 -4.02 -7.16
N LYS A 285 10.63 -3.20 -6.39
CA LYS A 285 9.99 -2.39 -5.35
C LYS A 285 8.84 -1.63 -6.01
N GLY A 286 7.64 -1.97 -5.63
CA GLY A 286 6.44 -1.49 -6.30
C GLY A 286 5.86 -0.26 -5.63
N SER A 287 5.11 0.46 -6.41
CA SER A 287 4.24 1.53 -5.96
C SER A 287 2.91 1.04 -5.38
N ALA A 288 2.71 -0.30 -5.32
CA ALA A 288 1.42 -0.89 -4.97
C ALA A 288 0.97 -0.58 -3.56
N SER A 289 1.91 -0.56 -2.62
CA SER A 289 1.58 -0.39 -1.21
C SER A 289 2.06 0.95 -0.66
N GLY A 290 2.90 1.70 -1.41
CA GLY A 290 3.64 2.84 -0.86
C GLY A 290 4.54 2.49 0.34
N LEU A 291 4.35 1.31 0.93
CA LEU A 291 5.22 0.76 1.96
C LEU A 291 6.35 0.00 1.27
N THR A 292 7.57 0.53 1.32
CA THR A 292 8.73 -0.06 0.66
C THR A 292 9.61 -0.86 1.60
N ALA A 293 9.58 -0.56 2.89
CA ALA A 293 10.34 -1.28 3.91
C ALA A 293 9.66 -1.20 5.29
N MET A 294 9.86 -2.21 6.11
CA MET A 294 9.45 -2.27 7.51
C MET A 294 10.61 -2.87 8.32
N GLY A 295 11.54 -2.01 8.79
CA GLY A 295 12.78 -2.49 9.38
C GLY A 295 13.59 -3.29 8.37
N ASP A 296 13.99 -4.51 8.70
CA ASP A 296 14.75 -5.40 7.80
C ASP A 296 13.88 -6.18 6.80
N SER A 297 12.62 -5.78 6.59
CA SER A 297 11.68 -6.38 5.63
C SER A 297 11.37 -5.41 4.49
N TYR A 298 11.53 -5.87 3.25
CA TYR A 298 11.29 -5.08 2.04
C TYR A 298 10.08 -5.60 1.28
N LEU A 299 9.13 -4.71 0.97
CA LEU A 299 7.92 -5.01 0.21
C LEU A 299 8.13 -4.68 -1.27
N PHE A 300 7.63 -5.53 -2.14
CA PHE A 300 7.78 -5.39 -3.59
C PHE A 300 6.68 -6.14 -4.36
N GLU A 301 6.69 -6.02 -5.70
CA GLU A 301 5.72 -6.68 -6.56
C GLU A 301 5.82 -8.21 -6.50
N SER A 302 4.69 -8.91 -6.47
CA SER A 302 4.61 -10.34 -6.20
C SER A 302 4.55 -11.21 -7.46
N PRO A 303 5.36 -12.25 -7.55
CA PRO A 303 5.21 -13.31 -8.55
C PRO A 303 4.18 -14.38 -8.17
N TYR A 304 3.35 -14.19 -7.14
CA TYR A 304 2.47 -15.21 -6.58
C TYR A 304 1.62 -15.93 -7.64
N PHE A 305 0.91 -15.19 -8.48
CA PHE A 305 0.04 -15.77 -9.51
C PHE A 305 0.79 -16.34 -10.71
N SER A 306 2.03 -15.94 -10.95
CA SER A 306 2.86 -16.52 -11.99
C SER A 306 3.50 -17.85 -11.58
N ASP A 307 3.49 -18.17 -10.28
CA ASP A 307 3.98 -19.38 -9.63
C ASP A 307 5.32 -19.92 -10.23
N PRO A 308 6.39 -19.12 -10.15
CA PRO A 308 7.66 -19.51 -10.75
C PRO A 308 8.34 -20.63 -9.95
N ASP A 309 8.95 -21.60 -10.63
CA ASP A 309 9.76 -22.66 -9.99
C ASP A 309 11.02 -22.10 -9.30
N SER A 310 11.53 -20.98 -9.80
CA SER A 310 12.70 -20.28 -9.24
C SER A 310 12.70 -18.82 -9.62
N LEU A 311 13.31 -18.03 -8.78
CA LEU A 311 13.57 -16.60 -8.95
C LEU A 311 15.07 -16.35 -8.79
N THR A 312 15.54 -15.24 -9.33
CA THR A 312 16.88 -14.71 -9.04
C THR A 312 16.71 -13.34 -8.41
N LEU A 313 17.28 -13.15 -7.22
CA LEU A 313 17.42 -11.86 -6.59
C LEU A 313 18.60 -11.13 -7.22
N HIS A 314 18.40 -9.89 -7.63
CA HIS A 314 19.41 -8.99 -8.17
C HIS A 314 19.50 -7.75 -7.32
N ILE A 315 20.54 -7.61 -6.52
CA ILE A 315 20.78 -6.42 -5.68
C ILE A 315 21.58 -5.43 -6.50
N THR A 316 21.07 -4.20 -6.62
CA THR A 316 21.63 -3.15 -7.50
C THR A 316 22.25 -2.00 -6.74
N LYS A 317 21.78 -1.70 -5.50
CA LYS A 317 22.26 -0.60 -4.69
C LYS A 317 22.06 -0.90 -3.21
N ALA A 318 22.94 -0.38 -2.37
CA ALA A 318 22.81 -0.40 -0.92
C ALA A 318 23.16 0.98 -0.35
N GLU A 319 22.47 1.39 0.72
CA GLU A 319 22.77 2.57 1.50
C GLU A 319 23.12 2.16 2.91
N TRP A 320 24.26 2.66 3.39
CA TRP A 320 24.88 2.27 4.64
C TRP A 320 25.03 3.46 5.59
N LEU A 321 24.78 3.23 6.87
CA LEU A 321 25.05 4.17 7.94
C LEU A 321 26.21 3.63 8.78
N GLU A 322 27.33 4.33 8.79
CA GLU A 322 28.49 3.97 9.62
C GLU A 322 28.13 4.12 11.10
N LYS A 323 28.36 3.06 11.88
CA LYS A 323 28.10 3.07 13.33
C LYS A 323 28.93 4.14 14.03
N GLY A 324 28.28 4.99 14.81
CA GLY A 324 28.87 6.14 15.48
C GLY A 324 28.87 7.43 14.64
N ARG A 325 28.31 7.39 13.44
CA ARG A 325 28.13 8.57 12.55
C ARG A 325 26.66 8.86 12.25
N GLU A 326 25.78 8.53 13.18
CA GLU A 326 24.33 8.75 13.05
C GLU A 326 23.96 10.23 13.00
N TYR A 327 24.91 11.12 13.36
CA TYR A 327 24.71 12.56 13.38
C TYR A 327 25.83 13.29 12.70
N LEU A 328 25.52 14.37 11.97
CA LEU A 328 26.43 15.31 11.35
C LEU A 328 26.42 16.63 12.12
N PRO A 329 27.52 16.99 12.79
CA PRO A 329 27.64 18.29 13.46
C PRO A 329 27.84 19.42 12.43
N ILE A 330 27.07 20.52 12.59
CA ILE A 330 27.10 21.70 11.72
C ILE A 330 27.31 22.94 12.55
N ASP A 331 28.19 23.83 12.09
CA ASP A 331 28.37 25.17 12.62
C ASP A 331 27.38 26.14 11.97
N LEU A 332 26.46 26.68 12.76
CA LEU A 332 25.42 27.58 12.30
C LEU A 332 25.91 29.02 12.04
N ASN A 333 27.12 29.37 12.43
CA ASN A 333 27.70 30.67 12.12
C ASN A 333 28.37 30.69 10.74
N THR A 334 28.94 29.55 10.33
CA THR A 334 29.55 29.38 9.00
C THR A 334 28.62 28.73 8.00
N GLY A 335 27.62 27.96 8.47
CA GLY A 335 26.74 27.14 7.65
C GLY A 335 27.35 25.84 7.15
N GLU A 336 28.56 25.49 7.64
CA GLU A 336 29.38 24.37 7.17
C GLU A 336 29.31 23.16 8.13
N ALA A 337 29.42 21.96 7.58
CA ALA A 337 29.60 20.75 8.37
C ALA A 337 30.94 20.72 9.08
N LEU A 338 30.95 20.27 10.34
CA LEU A 338 32.19 20.07 11.14
C LEU A 338 32.79 18.66 10.97
N ALA A 339 32.11 17.80 10.23
CA ALA A 339 32.55 16.46 9.83
C ALA A 339 32.20 16.22 8.35
N GLU A 340 32.67 15.10 7.80
CA GLU A 340 32.38 14.74 6.40
C GLU A 340 30.88 14.47 6.21
N PRO A 341 30.21 15.18 5.28
CA PRO A 341 28.82 14.88 4.93
C PRO A 341 28.65 13.48 4.34
N PRO A 342 27.40 12.98 4.20
CA PRO A 342 27.14 11.75 3.48
C PRO A 342 27.69 11.77 2.06
N GLU A 343 28.10 10.61 1.57
CA GLU A 343 28.71 10.49 0.23
C GLU A 343 27.78 11.05 -0.86
N GLY A 344 28.32 11.98 -1.66
CA GLY A 344 27.61 12.64 -2.75
C GLY A 344 26.56 13.68 -2.30
N ALA A 345 26.50 14.00 -1.00
CA ALA A 345 25.65 15.04 -0.47
C ALA A 345 26.45 16.24 0.04
N GLY A 346 25.85 17.42 -0.06
CA GLY A 346 26.29 18.63 0.61
C GLY A 346 25.35 19.03 1.73
N VAL A 347 25.79 19.92 2.58
CA VAL A 347 25.01 20.57 3.62
C VAL A 347 25.26 22.05 3.65
N SER A 348 24.24 22.83 3.93
CA SER A 348 24.36 24.27 4.18
C SER A 348 23.35 24.64 5.27
N ALA A 349 23.73 25.56 6.14
CA ALA A 349 22.84 26.05 7.17
C ALA A 349 22.87 27.58 7.21
N ARG A 350 21.74 28.14 7.68
CA ARG A 350 21.57 29.58 7.84
C ARG A 350 20.75 29.87 9.09
N ARG A 351 21.17 30.95 9.78
CA ARG A 351 20.38 31.57 10.84
C ARG A 351 19.67 32.80 10.31
N ASP A 352 18.39 32.88 10.53
CA ASP A 352 17.56 34.03 10.17
C ASP A 352 17.56 35.11 11.28
N GLU A 353 17.15 36.35 10.93
CA GLU A 353 17.10 37.50 11.83
C GLU A 353 16.17 37.29 13.04
N ASP A 354 15.15 36.44 12.88
CA ASP A 354 14.18 36.09 13.93
C ASP A 354 14.72 35.01 14.90
N GLY A 355 15.94 34.50 14.66
CA GLY A 355 16.57 33.47 15.47
C GLY A 355 16.20 32.05 15.06
N SER A 356 15.43 31.84 13.97
CA SER A 356 15.22 30.55 13.37
C SER A 356 16.47 30.07 12.64
N VAL A 357 16.58 28.77 12.46
CA VAL A 357 17.67 28.09 11.75
C VAL A 357 17.08 27.24 10.66
N ALA A 358 17.59 27.38 9.45
CA ALA A 358 17.32 26.50 8.34
C ALA A 358 18.58 25.68 8.03
N VAL A 359 18.45 24.38 7.90
CA VAL A 359 19.49 23.45 7.48
C VAL A 359 19.00 22.72 6.24
N ALA A 360 19.81 22.72 5.19
CA ALA A 360 19.53 22.00 3.96
C ALA A 360 20.60 20.96 3.66
N PHE A 361 20.15 19.72 3.46
CA PHE A 361 20.94 18.73 2.73
C PHE A 361 20.59 18.80 1.26
N TYR A 362 21.58 18.62 0.40
CA TYR A 362 21.37 18.65 -1.04
C TYR A 362 22.26 17.63 -1.75
N ALA A 363 21.76 17.05 -2.83
CA ALA A 363 22.51 16.15 -3.68
C ALA A 363 22.11 16.36 -5.15
N PRO A 364 23.02 16.06 -6.11
CA PRO A 364 22.67 16.07 -7.53
C PRO A 364 21.46 15.20 -7.81
N MET A 365 20.52 15.70 -8.62
CA MET A 365 19.42 14.90 -9.12
C MET A 365 19.93 13.77 -10.00
N PRO A 366 19.51 12.51 -9.78
CA PRO A 366 19.82 11.43 -10.70
C PRO A 366 19.23 11.72 -12.09
N PRO A 367 19.94 11.41 -13.20
CA PRO A 367 19.44 11.63 -14.55
C PRO A 367 18.10 10.93 -14.78
N GLY A 368 17.10 11.66 -15.30
CA GLY A 368 15.76 11.14 -15.58
C GLY A 368 14.88 10.94 -14.35
N SER A 369 15.27 11.47 -13.20
CA SER A 369 14.40 11.52 -12.02
C SER A 369 13.22 12.45 -12.24
N ASP A 370 12.06 12.05 -11.74
CA ASP A 370 10.86 12.87 -11.68
C ASP A 370 10.50 13.21 -10.22
N GLU A 371 9.50 14.05 -10.06
CA GLU A 371 9.02 14.48 -8.74
C GLU A 371 8.59 13.30 -7.85
N TYR A 372 8.14 12.20 -8.45
CA TYR A 372 7.73 10.99 -7.75
C TYR A 372 8.92 10.28 -7.09
N HIS A 373 10.07 10.21 -7.77
CA HIS A 373 11.29 9.59 -7.24
C HIS A 373 11.91 10.41 -6.10
N LEU A 374 11.63 11.71 -6.01
CA LEU A 374 12.11 12.57 -4.93
C LEU A 374 11.56 12.17 -3.56
N ASN A 375 10.32 11.69 -3.51
CA ASN A 375 9.68 11.29 -2.25
C ASN A 375 10.33 10.06 -1.58
N PHE A 376 11.21 9.36 -2.31
CA PHE A 376 11.95 8.20 -1.82
C PHE A 376 13.46 8.45 -1.62
N PHE A 377 13.88 9.68 -1.82
CA PHE A 377 15.27 10.07 -1.60
C PHE A 377 15.35 10.77 -0.24
N GLN A 378 16.12 10.22 0.68
CA GLN A 378 16.30 10.77 2.02
C GLN A 378 17.79 10.83 2.34
N ILE A 379 18.27 11.98 2.84
CA ILE A 379 19.67 12.20 3.25
C ILE A 379 19.72 12.33 4.77
N GLY A 380 18.90 13.22 5.32
CA GLY A 380 18.77 13.42 6.76
C GLY A 380 17.59 12.67 7.35
N THR A 381 17.55 12.60 8.67
CA THR A 381 16.38 12.12 9.41
C THR A 381 15.62 13.32 10.00
N THR A 382 14.44 13.07 10.54
CA THR A 382 13.69 14.10 11.26
C THR A 382 14.26 14.39 12.67
N ALA A 383 15.33 13.71 13.08
CA ALA A 383 15.96 13.89 14.39
C ALA A 383 17.16 14.84 14.32
N TYR A 384 17.34 15.61 15.37
CA TYR A 384 18.55 16.40 15.60
C TYR A 384 18.93 16.37 17.09
N ARG A 385 20.21 16.65 17.40
CA ARG A 385 20.68 16.83 18.78
C ARG A 385 21.18 18.23 19.03
N THR A 386 20.87 18.73 20.21
CA THR A 386 21.46 19.95 20.76
C THR A 386 22.82 19.67 21.36
N PRO A 387 23.71 20.71 21.59
CA PRO A 387 25.04 20.52 22.14
C PRO A 387 25.11 19.84 23.52
N ASP A 388 24.02 19.84 24.28
CA ASP A 388 23.90 19.10 25.54
C ASP A 388 23.58 17.60 25.36
N GLY A 389 23.46 17.14 24.11
CA GLY A 389 23.19 15.76 23.75
C GLY A 389 21.71 15.37 23.77
N THR A 390 20.79 16.32 24.00
CA THR A 390 19.34 16.05 23.96
C THR A 390 18.86 15.88 22.53
N GLU A 391 18.14 14.80 22.27
CA GLU A 391 17.54 14.52 20.97
C GLU A 391 16.16 15.18 20.85
N HIS A 392 15.91 15.78 19.70
CA HIS A 392 14.69 16.44 19.32
C HIS A 392 14.25 16.00 17.93
N TYR A 393 13.00 16.32 17.55
CA TYR A 393 12.45 16.03 16.23
C TYR A 393 11.97 17.32 15.58
N PHE A 394 12.22 17.42 14.27
CA PHE A 394 11.71 18.52 13.47
C PHE A 394 10.20 18.41 13.29
N ASN A 395 9.51 19.54 13.41
CA ASN A 395 8.11 19.67 13.09
C ASN A 395 7.86 20.21 11.70
N ASN A 396 8.88 20.84 11.10
CA ASN A 396 8.79 21.45 9.78
C ASN A 396 9.97 20.97 8.91
N THR A 397 9.63 20.13 7.94
CA THR A 397 10.56 19.57 6.96
C THR A 397 9.93 19.66 5.59
N SER A 398 10.73 19.94 4.55
CA SER A 398 10.30 19.93 3.17
C SER A 398 11.34 19.28 2.27
N SER A 399 10.89 18.63 1.19
CA SER A 399 11.77 18.08 0.15
C SER A 399 11.31 18.59 -1.21
N TYR A 400 12.25 19.06 -2.02
CA TYR A 400 11.94 19.62 -3.33
C TYR A 400 13.12 19.50 -4.29
N ALA A 401 12.83 19.65 -5.59
CA ALA A 401 13.85 19.78 -6.63
C ALA A 401 14.05 21.26 -6.99
N SER A 402 15.30 21.72 -7.05
CA SER A 402 15.61 23.08 -7.45
C SER A 402 17.03 23.20 -7.97
N ASP A 403 17.26 24.20 -8.79
CA ASP A 403 18.64 24.61 -9.19
C ASP A 403 19.36 25.37 -8.07
N LEU A 404 18.60 25.83 -7.08
CA LEU A 404 19.06 26.72 -6.02
C LEU A 404 18.41 26.35 -4.70
N LEU A 405 19.17 26.43 -3.59
CA LEU A 405 18.56 26.66 -2.28
C LEU A 405 17.88 28.03 -2.29
N TRP A 406 16.82 28.21 -1.51
CA TRP A 406 16.10 29.49 -1.46
C TRP A 406 16.97 30.67 -0.96
N TRP A 407 18.12 30.41 -0.29
CA TRP A 407 19.10 31.41 0.09
C TRP A 407 20.35 31.46 -0.82
N GLY A 408 20.31 30.77 -1.98
CA GLY A 408 21.38 30.75 -2.95
C GLY A 408 22.03 29.38 -3.13
N THR A 409 22.83 29.22 -4.19
CA THR A 409 23.55 27.96 -4.44
C THR A 409 24.74 27.78 -3.51
N PRO A 410 24.97 26.54 -3.00
CA PRO A 410 26.22 26.21 -2.30
C PRO A 410 27.42 26.22 -3.23
N ASP A 411 27.22 25.91 -4.52
CA ASP A 411 28.24 25.93 -5.57
C ASP A 411 27.90 27.02 -6.61
N GLU A 412 28.98 27.71 -7.11
CA GLU A 412 28.83 28.79 -8.10
C GLU A 412 28.26 28.34 -9.45
N THR A 413 28.08 27.02 -9.67
CA THR A 413 27.63 26.46 -10.93
C THR A 413 26.37 25.58 -10.72
N PRO A 414 25.17 26.02 -11.13
CA PRO A 414 23.97 25.20 -11.10
C PRO A 414 24.15 23.93 -11.93
N LEU A 415 23.66 22.78 -11.43
CA LEU A 415 23.63 21.55 -12.20
C LEU A 415 22.54 21.61 -13.27
N PRO A 416 22.76 21.07 -14.46
CA PRO A 416 21.77 21.07 -15.54
C PRO A 416 20.44 20.42 -15.17
N GLU A 417 20.48 19.42 -14.27
CA GLU A 417 19.30 18.67 -13.81
C GLU A 417 18.84 19.10 -12.41
N GLY A 418 19.53 20.07 -11.80
CA GLY A 418 19.23 20.59 -10.47
C GLY A 418 19.66 19.69 -9.32
N TYR A 419 19.21 20.05 -8.12
CA TYR A 419 19.48 19.35 -6.87
C TYR A 419 18.17 18.84 -6.28
N PHE A 420 18.26 17.68 -5.65
CA PHE A 420 17.33 17.27 -4.62
C PHE A 420 17.74 17.97 -3.31
N ILE A 421 16.79 18.59 -2.64
CA ILE A 421 17.00 19.38 -1.43
C ILE A 421 16.04 18.91 -0.35
N GLU A 422 16.58 18.60 0.82
CA GLU A 422 15.82 18.40 2.06
C GLU A 422 16.11 19.56 2.99
N GLU A 423 15.08 20.27 3.39
CA GLU A 423 15.17 21.44 4.27
C GLU A 423 14.47 21.20 5.59
N TYR A 424 15.15 21.62 6.65
CA TYR A 424 14.72 21.47 8.04
C TYR A 424 14.76 22.84 8.69
N THR A 425 13.64 23.26 9.31
CA THR A 425 13.54 24.55 9.97
C THR A 425 13.24 24.40 11.45
N ILE A 426 13.96 25.13 12.30
CA ILE A 426 13.79 25.17 13.74
C ILE A 426 13.61 26.62 14.18
N GLU A 427 12.53 26.91 14.84
CA GLU A 427 12.26 28.21 15.44
C GLU A 427 13.02 28.40 16.76
N ASN A 428 13.52 29.62 16.99
CA ASN A 428 14.12 30.02 18.26
C ASN A 428 15.27 29.12 18.74
N TYR A 429 16.18 28.69 17.85
CA TYR A 429 17.31 27.83 18.17
C TYR A 429 18.47 28.66 18.73
N PRO A 430 18.88 28.51 20.04
CA PRO A 430 19.81 29.41 20.69
C PRO A 430 21.29 29.04 20.57
N TRP A 431 21.62 27.84 20.10
CA TRP A 431 23.00 27.32 20.04
C TRP A 431 23.68 27.63 18.73
N ASP A 432 25.02 27.64 18.74
CA ASP A 432 25.87 27.91 17.58
C ASP A 432 26.13 26.65 16.72
N THR A 433 25.81 25.46 17.24
CA THR A 433 26.00 24.20 16.53
C THR A 433 24.74 23.33 16.67
N ILE A 434 24.53 22.45 15.68
CA ILE A 434 23.47 21.46 15.67
C ILE A 434 24.01 20.13 15.12
N ASP A 435 23.62 19.03 15.71
CA ASP A 435 23.91 17.69 15.19
C ASP A 435 22.69 17.16 14.44
N MET A 436 22.76 17.10 13.12
CA MET A 436 21.68 16.63 12.24
C MET A 436 21.73 15.12 12.09
N GLY A 437 20.61 14.44 12.30
CA GLY A 437 20.49 13.00 12.08
C GLY A 437 20.69 12.64 10.61
N LEU A 438 21.47 11.59 10.34
CA LEU A 438 21.74 11.08 9.01
C LEU A 438 20.96 9.80 8.73
N TYR A 439 20.42 9.68 7.52
CA TYR A 439 19.82 8.44 7.05
C TYR A 439 20.89 7.48 6.53
N PHE A 440 21.94 7.97 5.84
CA PHE A 440 23.07 7.18 5.39
C PHE A 440 24.37 7.98 5.47
N THR A 441 25.51 7.29 5.47
CA THR A 441 26.85 7.89 5.32
C THR A 441 27.47 7.55 3.97
N ARG A 442 27.14 6.36 3.44
CA ARG A 442 27.70 5.84 2.19
C ARG A 442 26.63 5.18 1.34
N ARG A 443 26.75 5.35 0.03
CA ARG A 443 25.87 4.78 -0.98
C ARG A 443 26.69 4.03 -2.02
N THR A 444 26.35 2.75 -2.26
CA THR A 444 27.01 1.93 -3.26
C THR A 444 26.03 1.49 -4.33
N ALA A 445 26.32 1.82 -5.58
CA ALA A 445 25.64 1.26 -6.74
C ALA A 445 26.51 0.14 -7.32
N PHE A 446 25.98 -1.08 -7.39
CA PHE A 446 26.70 -2.24 -7.91
C PHE A 446 26.67 -2.22 -9.44
N GLY A 447 27.80 -1.95 -10.10
CA GLY A 447 27.89 -1.92 -11.56
C GLY A 447 27.52 -3.24 -12.24
N THR A 448 27.67 -4.36 -11.53
CA THR A 448 27.06 -5.65 -11.82
C THR A 448 26.26 -6.08 -10.62
N PRO A 449 24.95 -6.34 -10.75
CA PRO A 449 24.14 -6.73 -9.62
C PRO A 449 24.69 -7.95 -8.88
N VAL A 450 24.65 -7.91 -7.54
CA VAL A 450 24.90 -9.11 -6.73
C VAL A 450 23.71 -10.01 -6.83
N THR A 451 23.91 -11.28 -7.19
CA THR A 451 22.81 -12.19 -7.51
C THR A 451 22.72 -13.37 -6.56
N LEU A 452 21.50 -13.77 -6.24
CA LEU A 452 21.19 -14.98 -5.47
C LEU A 452 20.04 -15.74 -6.12
N ALA A 453 20.28 -17.03 -6.45
CA ALA A 453 19.23 -17.91 -6.96
C ALA A 453 18.36 -18.43 -5.80
N LEU A 454 17.03 -18.30 -5.96
CA LEU A 454 16.01 -18.72 -5.03
C LEU A 454 15.18 -19.84 -5.63
N ALA A 455 15.13 -21.00 -4.96
CA ALA A 455 14.32 -22.13 -5.39
C ALA A 455 12.92 -21.99 -4.78
N CYS A 456 11.94 -21.66 -5.58
CA CYS A 456 10.57 -21.44 -5.14
C CYS A 456 9.71 -22.70 -5.13
N GLY A 457 10.17 -23.86 -4.75
CA GLY A 457 9.51 -25.16 -4.81
C GLY A 457 7.98 -25.11 -4.99
N ARG A 458 7.40 -25.90 -5.87
CA ARG A 458 5.94 -25.95 -6.05
C ARG A 458 5.29 -26.44 -4.77
N VAL A 459 4.40 -25.64 -4.17
CA VAL A 459 3.41 -26.15 -3.23
C VAL A 459 2.41 -26.98 -4.07
N PRO A 460 2.12 -28.25 -3.74
CA PRO A 460 1.08 -28.99 -4.43
C PRO A 460 -0.23 -28.23 -4.24
N VAL A 461 -0.77 -27.71 -5.34
CA VAL A 461 -2.05 -27.01 -5.35
C VAL A 461 -3.09 -27.99 -4.84
N LEU A 462 -3.94 -27.57 -3.89
CA LEU A 462 -5.05 -28.32 -3.28
C LEU A 462 -5.96 -29.07 -4.30
N LYS A 463 -5.86 -28.82 -5.58
CA LYS A 463 -6.52 -29.57 -6.66
C LYS A 463 -5.97 -30.99 -6.84
N GLU A 464 -4.73 -31.27 -6.46
CA GLU A 464 -4.17 -32.64 -6.55
C GLU A 464 -4.54 -33.50 -5.35
N LEU A 465 -4.81 -32.89 -4.19
CA LEU A 465 -5.31 -33.61 -3.00
C LEU A 465 -6.77 -34.05 -3.16
N ALA A 466 -7.58 -33.35 -3.92
CA ALA A 466 -8.96 -33.76 -4.23
C ALA A 466 -9.01 -34.90 -5.24
N ALA A 467 -8.00 -35.09 -6.08
CA ALA A 467 -7.90 -36.20 -7.03
C ALA A 467 -7.29 -37.47 -6.42
N ALA A 468 -6.64 -37.37 -5.26
CA ALA A 468 -6.05 -38.52 -4.54
C ALA A 468 -7.01 -39.13 -3.50
N VAL A 469 -8.17 -38.52 -3.26
CA VAL A 469 -9.22 -38.99 -2.32
C VAL A 469 -10.49 -39.45 -3.06
N ALA A 470 -10.52 -39.35 -4.38
CA ALA A 470 -11.57 -39.92 -5.25
C ALA A 470 -11.03 -41.20 -5.95
#